data_5c87ea1d7e658fb82aa4b8c135c3f8c0
#
_entry.id   5c87ea1d7e658fb82aa4b8c135c3f8c0
#
_cell.length_a   1.000
_cell.length_b   1.000
_cell.length_c   1.000
_cell.angle_alpha   90.00
_cell.angle_beta   90.00
_cell.angle_gamma   90.00
#
_symmetry.space_group_name_H-M   'P 1'
#
loop_
_entity.id
_entity.type
_entity.pdbx_description
1 polymer ?
#
loop_
_entity_poly.entity_id
_entity_poly.type
_entity_poly.pdbx_seq_one_letter_code
_entity_poly.pdbx_strand_id
1 'polypeptide(L)'
;ADTVLYKMSKYSKETIMFFENESSEDLSKQYRLENELRMDIEKGFRNFRVVYQPLVQLPVQGEDKEKHAFWCSAEALLRYSNPVLPDVTQGELIETLELTDLIIPVGRWVLEKAVEECSHWNYTGAQACVHVNFSAQQMSDAGILDYIKQTLKKYALPPRCLICELTETSLINNFETA
;
A
#
# COMPACT_ATOMS: atom_id res chain seq x y z
N ALA A 1 -24.28 13.73 14.33
CA ALA A 1 -25.32 13.22 13.41
C ALA A 1 -24.75 13.08 11.99
N ASP A 2 -24.07 14.09 11.44
CA ASP A 2 -23.59 14.12 10.05
C ASP A 2 -22.48 13.08 9.78
N THR A 3 -21.66 12.80 10.76
CA THR A 3 -20.55 11.83 10.66
C THR A 3 -21.03 10.38 10.59
N VAL A 4 -22.12 10.06 11.31
CA VAL A 4 -22.76 8.74 11.26
C VAL A 4 -23.45 8.54 9.91
N LEU A 5 -24.11 9.57 9.39
CA LEU A 5 -24.72 9.54 8.06
C LEU A 5 -23.65 9.35 6.96
N TYR A 6 -22.48 9.94 7.12
CA TYR A 6 -21.36 9.74 6.21
C TYR A 6 -20.86 8.29 6.23
N LYS A 7 -20.65 7.69 7.42
CA LYS A 7 -20.29 6.26 7.54
C LYS A 7 -21.39 5.35 6.97
N MET A 8 -22.66 5.61 7.26
CA MET A 8 -23.77 4.82 6.71
C MET A 8 -23.85 4.87 5.19
N SER A 9 -23.58 6.01 4.57
CA SER A 9 -23.64 6.13 3.11
C SER A 9 -22.49 5.37 2.40
N LYS A 10 -21.39 5.14 3.09
CA LYS A 10 -20.17 4.56 2.50
C LYS A 10 -19.96 3.08 2.83
N TYR A 11 -20.49 2.59 3.96
CA TYR A 11 -20.08 1.29 4.53
C TYR A 11 -21.17 0.25 4.71
N SER A 12 -22.45 0.57 4.62
CA SER A 12 -23.47 -0.43 4.82
C SER A 12 -24.65 -0.32 3.90
N LYS A 13 -25.08 -1.47 3.37
CA LYS A 13 -26.43 -1.69 2.90
C LYS A 13 -27.43 -1.88 4.07
N GLU A 14 -26.95 -1.81 5.31
CA GLU A 14 -27.76 -2.01 6.52
C GLU A 14 -28.36 -0.68 6.97
N THR A 15 -29.65 -0.70 7.27
CA THR A 15 -30.46 0.50 7.58
C THR A 15 -30.32 0.94 9.04
N ILE A 16 -29.61 0.18 9.90
CA ILE A 16 -29.47 0.46 11.34
C ILE A 16 -28.02 0.23 11.76
N MET A 17 -27.35 1.28 12.22
CA MET A 17 -26.07 1.18 12.93
C MET A 17 -26.29 1.56 14.41
N PHE A 18 -25.78 0.73 15.32
CA PHE A 18 -25.71 1.07 16.72
C PHE A 18 -24.52 2.00 16.99
N PHE A 19 -24.77 3.05 17.74
CA PHE A 19 -23.74 3.98 18.20
C PHE A 19 -22.98 3.32 19.36
N GLU A 20 -22.01 2.47 19.08
CA GLU A 20 -21.05 2.04 20.08
C GLU A 20 -19.94 3.08 20.14
N ASN A 21 -19.95 3.87 21.21
CA ASN A 21 -18.91 4.71 21.82
C ASN A 21 -17.57 4.90 21.05
N GLU A 22 -17.60 5.25 19.78
CA GLU A 22 -16.46 5.97 19.22
C GLU A 22 -16.48 7.37 19.86
N SER A 23 -15.44 7.68 20.62
CA SER A 23 -15.34 8.97 21.27
C SER A 23 -15.33 10.08 20.21
N SER A 24 -15.87 11.25 20.51
CA SER A 24 -15.81 12.41 19.60
C SER A 24 -14.35 12.77 19.25
N GLU A 25 -13.39 12.31 20.04
CA GLU A 25 -11.95 12.46 19.85
C GLU A 25 -11.42 11.56 18.72
N ASP A 26 -11.86 10.29 18.61
CA ASP A 26 -11.43 9.37 17.56
C ASP A 26 -11.91 9.84 16.18
N LEU A 27 -13.16 10.32 16.09
CA LEU A 27 -13.70 10.90 14.87
C LEU A 27 -12.97 12.18 14.46
N SER A 28 -12.60 13.02 15.44
CA SER A 28 -11.81 14.21 15.20
C SER A 28 -10.40 13.86 14.72
N LYS A 29 -9.78 12.82 15.27
CA LYS A 29 -8.46 12.31 14.85
C LYS A 29 -8.50 11.79 13.42
N GLN A 30 -9.50 10.98 13.07
CA GLN A 30 -9.65 10.42 11.73
C GLN A 30 -9.86 11.52 10.67
N TYR A 31 -10.72 12.51 10.95
CA TYR A 31 -10.92 13.65 10.05
C TYR A 31 -9.65 14.49 9.87
N ARG A 32 -8.88 14.71 10.96
CA ARG A 32 -7.60 15.40 10.88
C ARG A 32 -6.60 14.61 10.05
N LEU A 33 -6.53 13.29 10.21
CA LEU A 33 -5.65 12.43 9.43
C LEU A 33 -6.01 12.50 7.94
N GLU A 34 -7.28 12.39 7.57
CA GLU A 34 -7.71 12.52 6.18
C GLU A 34 -7.26 13.85 5.56
N ASN A 35 -7.47 14.97 6.26
CA ASN A 35 -7.06 16.29 5.74
C ASN A 35 -5.54 16.41 5.54
N GLU A 36 -4.76 15.94 6.51
CA GLU A 36 -3.28 15.93 6.40
C GLU A 36 -2.81 15.04 5.24
N LEU A 37 -3.41 13.87 5.07
CA LEU A 37 -3.09 12.97 3.95
C LEU A 37 -3.38 13.62 2.60
N ARG A 38 -4.53 14.27 2.43
CA ARG A 38 -4.86 15.01 1.20
C ARG A 38 -3.84 16.11 0.91
N MET A 39 -3.52 16.92 1.90
CA MET A 39 -2.54 17.99 1.76
C MET A 39 -1.13 17.46 1.42
N ASP A 40 -0.72 16.36 2.03
CA ASP A 40 0.60 15.77 1.77
C ASP A 40 0.70 15.13 0.38
N ILE A 41 -0.38 14.52 -0.11
CA ILE A 41 -0.48 14.01 -1.47
C ILE A 41 -0.38 15.16 -2.48
N GLU A 42 -1.15 16.24 -2.30
CA GLU A 42 -1.11 17.43 -3.16
C GLU A 42 0.27 18.11 -3.19
N LYS A 43 1.01 18.03 -2.07
CA LYS A 43 2.38 18.56 -1.96
C LYS A 43 3.45 17.56 -2.43
N GLY A 44 3.09 16.58 -3.25
CA GLY A 44 4.01 15.61 -3.83
C GLY A 44 4.43 14.50 -2.86
N PHE A 45 3.50 14.01 -2.02
CA PHE A 45 3.71 12.93 -1.05
C PHE A 45 4.75 13.26 0.04
N ARG A 46 4.72 14.49 0.53
CA ARG A 46 5.77 15.09 1.35
C ARG A 46 6.17 14.29 2.59
N ASN A 47 5.21 13.72 3.31
CA ASN A 47 5.44 12.98 4.55
C ASN A 47 5.36 11.44 4.35
N PHE A 48 5.25 11.01 3.09
CA PHE A 48 5.28 9.61 2.71
C PHE A 48 6.69 9.17 2.35
N ARG A 49 7.02 7.92 2.64
CA ARG A 49 8.25 7.26 2.19
C ARG A 49 8.01 5.78 1.96
N VAL A 50 8.79 5.20 1.09
CA VAL A 50 8.86 3.74 0.91
C VAL A 50 10.15 3.24 1.56
N VAL A 51 10.04 2.21 2.38
CA VAL A 51 11.19 1.48 2.91
C VAL A 51 11.17 0.06 2.36
N TYR A 52 12.34 -0.57 2.28
CA TYR A 52 12.48 -1.88 1.66
C TYR A 52 12.97 -2.89 2.68
N GLN A 53 12.16 -3.95 2.88
CA GLN A 53 12.52 -5.07 3.76
C GLN A 53 13.10 -6.19 2.90
N PRO A 54 14.38 -6.55 3.08
CA PRO A 54 14.99 -7.61 2.29
C PRO A 54 14.34 -8.97 2.55
N LEU A 55 14.11 -9.71 1.47
CA LEU A 55 13.72 -11.11 1.50
C LEU A 55 14.93 -11.94 1.01
N VAL A 56 15.36 -12.86 1.82
CA VAL A 56 16.54 -13.71 1.53
C VAL A 56 16.10 -15.15 1.29
N GLN A 57 16.65 -15.75 0.25
CA GLN A 57 16.47 -17.16 0.01
C GLN A 57 17.42 -17.95 0.92
N LEU A 58 16.86 -18.81 1.74
CA LEU A 58 17.65 -19.71 2.56
C LEU A 58 18.11 -20.91 1.71
N PRO A 59 19.37 -21.41 1.91
CA PRO A 59 19.83 -22.61 1.23
C PRO A 59 18.99 -23.81 1.63
N VAL A 60 18.63 -24.63 0.64
CA VAL A 60 17.88 -25.88 0.88
C VAL A 60 18.81 -26.88 1.58
N GLN A 61 18.27 -27.66 2.55
CA GLN A 61 19.05 -28.72 3.23
C GLN A 61 19.60 -29.72 2.19
N GLY A 62 20.94 -29.83 2.14
CA GLY A 62 21.63 -30.75 1.21
C GLY A 62 22.39 -30.06 0.06
N GLU A 63 22.23 -28.77 -0.14
CA GLU A 63 23.09 -27.97 -1.02
C GLU A 63 24.35 -27.53 -0.28
N ASP A 64 25.45 -27.41 -1.03
CA ASP A 64 26.75 -26.97 -0.48
C ASP A 64 26.59 -25.69 0.35
N LYS A 65 27.06 -25.74 1.61
CA LYS A 65 27.00 -24.62 2.55
C LYS A 65 27.77 -23.37 2.10
N GLU A 66 28.47 -23.45 0.99
CA GLU A 66 29.15 -22.32 0.34
C GLU A 66 28.23 -21.47 -0.54
N LYS A 67 27.00 -21.92 -0.83
CA LYS A 67 25.96 -21.07 -1.42
C LYS A 67 25.37 -20.22 -0.33
N HIS A 68 25.93 -19.04 -0.20
CA HIS A 68 25.43 -18.01 0.71
C HIS A 68 23.94 -17.70 0.45
N ALA A 69 23.20 -17.36 1.50
CA ALA A 69 21.88 -16.77 1.36
C ALA A 69 21.99 -15.51 0.48
N PHE A 70 21.39 -15.56 -0.69
CA PHE A 70 21.39 -14.42 -1.60
C PHE A 70 20.15 -13.58 -1.35
N TRP A 71 20.37 -12.27 -1.22
CA TRP A 71 19.27 -11.32 -1.33
C TRP A 71 18.74 -11.41 -2.77
N CYS A 72 17.45 -11.78 -2.90
CA CYS A 72 16.82 -11.95 -4.20
C CYS A 72 15.61 -11.03 -4.41
N SER A 73 15.08 -10.43 -3.34
CA SER A 73 13.95 -9.53 -3.43
C SER A 73 13.83 -8.65 -2.20
N ALA A 74 12.95 -7.64 -2.28
CA ALA A 74 12.57 -6.83 -1.13
C ALA A 74 11.09 -6.47 -1.20
N GLU A 75 10.44 -6.39 -0.05
CA GLU A 75 9.08 -5.88 0.09
C GLU A 75 9.11 -4.34 0.24
N ALA A 76 8.37 -3.65 -0.62
CA ALA A 76 8.20 -2.21 -0.56
C ALA A 76 7.09 -1.86 0.42
N LEU A 77 7.44 -1.21 1.50
CA LEU A 77 6.55 -0.90 2.61
C LEU A 77 6.33 0.60 2.72
N LEU A 78 5.07 1.01 2.58
CA LEU A 78 4.67 2.40 2.82
C LEU A 78 4.91 2.79 4.27
N ARG A 79 5.42 4.01 4.48
CA ARG A 79 5.54 4.66 5.79
C ARG A 79 5.06 6.10 5.67
N TYR A 80 4.44 6.56 6.72
CA TYR A 80 3.98 7.94 6.86
C TYR A 80 4.49 8.51 8.18
N SER A 81 4.95 9.76 8.16
CA SER A 81 5.49 10.41 9.35
C SER A 81 5.21 11.91 9.28
N ASN A 82 4.10 12.32 9.86
CA ASN A 82 3.68 13.72 9.90
C ASN A 82 3.89 14.29 11.32
N PRO A 83 4.65 15.39 11.49
CA PRO A 83 4.89 15.99 12.81
C PRO A 83 3.61 16.48 13.52
N VAL A 84 2.54 16.76 12.78
CA VAL A 84 1.25 17.19 13.35
C VAL A 84 0.45 16.02 13.91
N LEU A 85 0.74 14.80 13.44
CA LEU A 85 0.08 13.55 13.81
C LEU A 85 1.13 12.44 14.07
N PRO A 86 1.97 12.58 15.12
CA PRO A 86 3.10 11.69 15.35
C PRO A 86 2.70 10.25 15.69
N ASP A 87 1.49 10.06 16.23
CA ASP A 87 1.02 8.78 16.78
C ASP A 87 0.14 7.98 15.81
N VAL A 88 0.17 8.32 14.50
CA VAL A 88 -0.58 7.56 13.49
C VAL A 88 0.07 6.20 13.29
N THR A 89 -0.68 5.15 13.59
CA THR A 89 -0.26 3.76 13.35
C THR A 89 -0.38 3.40 11.88
N GLN A 90 0.33 2.34 11.46
CA GLN A 90 0.24 1.84 10.09
C GLN A 90 -1.18 1.35 9.75
N GLY A 91 -1.89 0.75 10.72
CA GLY A 91 -3.28 0.31 10.55
C GLY A 91 -4.21 1.49 10.27
N GLU A 92 -4.18 2.53 11.14
CA GLU A 92 -4.98 3.76 10.96
C GLU A 92 -4.69 4.45 9.61
N LEU A 93 -3.42 4.47 9.20
CA LEU A 93 -3.02 5.02 7.89
C LEU A 93 -3.72 4.29 6.74
N ILE A 94 -3.54 2.96 6.67
CA ILE A 94 -4.10 2.15 5.56
C ILE A 94 -5.61 2.21 5.56
N GLU A 95 -6.25 2.03 6.71
CA GLU A 95 -7.70 2.14 6.87
C GLU A 95 -8.20 3.49 6.35
N THR A 96 -7.60 4.61 6.78
CA THR A 96 -8.02 5.94 6.33
C THR A 96 -7.82 6.11 4.82
N LEU A 97 -6.70 5.63 4.26
CA LEU A 97 -6.44 5.69 2.82
C LEU A 97 -7.48 4.91 2.01
N GLU A 98 -7.89 3.72 2.49
CA GLU A 98 -8.93 2.91 1.85
C GLU A 98 -10.30 3.56 1.98
N LEU A 99 -10.67 4.04 3.17
CA LEU A 99 -11.94 4.69 3.45
C LEU A 99 -12.18 5.96 2.59
N THR A 100 -11.12 6.63 2.21
CA THR A 100 -11.17 7.93 1.52
C THR A 100 -10.80 7.87 0.04
N ASP A 101 -10.63 6.68 -0.52
CA ASP A 101 -10.14 6.41 -1.88
C ASP A 101 -8.71 6.95 -2.16
N LEU A 102 -8.02 7.45 -1.15
CA LEU A 102 -6.65 7.95 -1.27
C LEU A 102 -5.64 6.81 -1.45
N ILE A 103 -6.03 5.57 -1.16
CA ILE A 103 -5.20 4.40 -1.41
C ILE A 103 -4.82 4.25 -2.89
N ILE A 104 -5.67 4.73 -3.81
CA ILE A 104 -5.40 4.64 -5.25
C ILE A 104 -4.22 5.54 -5.66
N PRO A 105 -4.22 6.86 -5.43
CA PRO A 105 -3.08 7.70 -5.79
C PRO A 105 -1.82 7.36 -4.98
N VAL A 106 -1.96 7.00 -3.68
CA VAL A 106 -0.82 6.60 -2.85
C VAL A 106 -0.22 5.28 -3.35
N GLY A 107 -1.04 4.30 -3.67
CA GLY A 107 -0.56 3.01 -4.19
C GLY A 107 0.13 3.12 -5.54
N ARG A 108 -0.35 3.99 -6.43
CA ARG A 108 0.34 4.29 -7.69
C ARG A 108 1.72 4.92 -7.44
N TRP A 109 1.81 5.84 -6.49
CA TRP A 109 3.07 6.43 -6.09
C TRP A 109 4.03 5.40 -5.47
N VAL A 110 3.54 4.52 -4.58
CA VAL A 110 4.34 3.42 -4.00
C VAL A 110 4.87 2.50 -5.08
N LEU A 111 4.01 2.07 -6.01
CA LEU A 111 4.39 1.22 -7.14
C LEU A 111 5.49 1.88 -7.97
N GLU A 112 5.34 3.16 -8.30
CA GLU A 112 6.35 3.89 -9.08
C GLU A 112 7.69 3.93 -8.34
N LYS A 113 7.69 4.24 -7.04
CA LYS A 113 8.91 4.25 -6.21
C LYS A 113 9.55 2.86 -6.11
N ALA A 114 8.74 1.82 -5.95
CA ALA A 114 9.23 0.44 -5.88
C ALA A 114 9.88 -0.02 -7.19
N VAL A 115 9.24 0.28 -8.32
CA VAL A 115 9.77 -0.07 -9.65
C VAL A 115 11.04 0.73 -9.98
N GLU A 116 11.06 2.02 -9.67
CA GLU A 116 12.22 2.90 -9.82
C GLU A 116 13.43 2.33 -9.08
N GLU A 117 13.28 2.02 -7.80
CA GLU A 117 14.35 1.53 -6.94
C GLU A 117 14.81 0.11 -7.36
N CYS A 118 13.88 -0.78 -7.68
CA CYS A 118 14.20 -2.12 -8.18
C CYS A 118 14.97 -2.05 -9.50
N SER A 119 14.66 -1.10 -10.36
CA SER A 119 15.42 -0.84 -11.58
C SER A 119 16.87 -0.46 -11.28
N HIS A 120 17.11 0.39 -10.27
CA HIS A 120 18.46 0.73 -9.83
C HIS A 120 19.24 -0.49 -9.32
N TRP A 121 18.61 -1.35 -8.52
CA TRP A 121 19.26 -2.58 -8.05
C TRP A 121 19.68 -3.48 -9.22
N ASN A 122 18.79 -3.65 -10.20
CA ASN A 122 19.07 -4.48 -11.37
C ASN A 122 20.14 -3.87 -12.30
N TYR A 123 20.21 -2.55 -12.40
CA TYR A 123 21.28 -1.87 -13.12
C TYR A 123 22.66 -2.14 -12.50
N THR A 124 22.72 -2.28 -11.18
CA THR A 124 23.96 -2.65 -10.46
C THR A 124 24.26 -4.15 -10.47
N GLY A 125 23.44 -4.96 -11.15
CA GLY A 125 23.65 -6.40 -11.30
C GLY A 125 23.03 -7.30 -10.23
N ALA A 126 22.16 -6.75 -9.36
CA ALA A 126 21.60 -7.50 -8.24
C ALA A 126 20.58 -8.59 -8.65
N GLN A 127 19.97 -8.51 -9.84
CA GLN A 127 18.89 -9.40 -10.31
C GLN A 127 17.75 -9.55 -9.29
N ALA A 128 17.41 -8.46 -8.62
CA ALA A 128 16.43 -8.44 -7.55
C ALA A 128 15.01 -8.25 -8.06
N CYS A 129 14.05 -8.72 -7.28
CA CYS A 129 12.63 -8.43 -7.46
C CYS A 129 12.12 -7.52 -6.36
N VAL A 130 11.02 -6.81 -6.61
CA VAL A 130 10.31 -6.02 -5.60
C VAL A 130 8.88 -6.52 -5.45
N HIS A 131 8.47 -6.68 -4.19
CA HIS A 131 7.13 -7.04 -3.80
C HIS A 131 6.37 -5.76 -3.42
N VAL A 132 5.16 -5.61 -3.92
CA VAL A 132 4.30 -4.46 -3.65
C VAL A 132 2.93 -4.95 -3.23
N ASN A 133 2.48 -4.51 -2.06
CA ASN A 133 1.15 -4.81 -1.54
C ASN A 133 0.07 -3.99 -2.27
N PHE A 134 -1.01 -4.65 -2.66
CA PHE A 134 -2.20 -4.05 -3.27
C PHE A 134 -3.44 -4.34 -2.44
N SER A 135 -4.28 -3.33 -2.25
CA SER A 135 -5.62 -3.52 -1.71
C SER A 135 -6.60 -3.97 -2.81
N ALA A 136 -7.74 -4.55 -2.39
CA ALA A 136 -8.83 -4.91 -3.31
C ALA A 136 -9.31 -3.70 -4.13
N GLN A 137 -9.37 -2.54 -3.48
CA GLN A 137 -9.82 -1.31 -4.11
C GLN A 137 -8.88 -0.85 -5.23
N GLN A 138 -7.56 -0.96 -5.04
CA GLN A 138 -6.58 -0.67 -6.07
C GLN A 138 -6.68 -1.65 -7.25
N MET A 139 -6.93 -2.93 -6.96
CA MET A 139 -7.12 -3.95 -8.01
C MET A 139 -8.40 -3.76 -8.81
N SER A 140 -9.42 -3.12 -8.23
CA SER A 140 -10.68 -2.78 -8.88
C SER A 140 -10.58 -1.51 -9.75
N ASP A 141 -9.49 -0.75 -9.66
CA ASP A 141 -9.23 0.40 -10.54
C ASP A 141 -8.96 -0.07 -11.98
N ALA A 142 -9.87 0.25 -12.88
CA ALA A 142 -9.79 -0.15 -14.30
C ALA A 142 -8.49 0.28 -15.00
N GLY A 143 -7.80 1.31 -14.47
CA GLY A 143 -6.54 1.82 -15.02
C GLY A 143 -5.28 1.19 -14.44
N ILE A 144 -5.38 0.31 -13.44
CA ILE A 144 -4.21 -0.17 -12.71
C ILE A 144 -3.25 -1.00 -13.59
N LEU A 145 -3.77 -1.88 -14.41
CA LEU A 145 -2.94 -2.72 -15.29
C LEU A 145 -2.14 -1.90 -16.31
N ASP A 146 -2.76 -0.89 -16.88
CA ASP A 146 -2.08 0.00 -17.82
C ASP A 146 -1.05 0.89 -17.12
N TYR A 147 -1.35 1.34 -15.90
CA TYR A 147 -0.39 2.07 -15.08
C TYR A 147 0.84 1.21 -14.73
N ILE A 148 0.64 -0.05 -14.32
CA ILE A 148 1.74 -1.01 -14.08
C ILE A 148 2.61 -1.16 -15.33
N LYS A 149 2.00 -1.44 -16.49
CA LYS A 149 2.73 -1.62 -17.76
C LYS A 149 3.53 -0.38 -18.15
N GLN A 150 2.94 0.82 -18.01
CA GLN A 150 3.60 2.08 -18.32
C GLN A 150 4.77 2.35 -17.36
N THR A 151 4.60 2.08 -16.07
CA THR A 151 5.63 2.25 -15.06
C THR A 151 6.81 1.30 -15.29
N LEU A 152 6.55 0.02 -15.55
CA LEU A 152 7.60 -0.96 -15.89
C LEU A 152 8.36 -0.54 -17.15
N LYS A 153 7.66 -0.05 -18.17
CA LYS A 153 8.28 0.46 -19.41
C LYS A 153 9.13 1.71 -19.14
N LYS A 154 8.62 2.66 -18.34
CA LYS A 154 9.30 3.91 -18.00
C LYS A 154 10.67 3.66 -17.38
N TYR A 155 10.76 2.71 -16.48
CA TYR A 155 11.99 2.37 -15.74
C TYR A 155 12.75 1.18 -16.32
N ALA A 156 12.32 0.67 -17.49
CA ALA A 156 12.92 -0.50 -18.17
C ALA A 156 13.06 -1.74 -17.25
N LEU A 157 12.14 -1.92 -16.28
CA LEU A 157 12.14 -3.06 -15.37
C LEU A 157 11.40 -4.23 -16.01
N PRO A 158 12.02 -5.44 -16.12
CA PRO A 158 11.34 -6.62 -16.61
C PRO A 158 10.14 -6.99 -15.72
N PRO A 159 8.97 -7.35 -16.30
CA PRO A 159 7.76 -7.67 -15.51
C PRO A 159 7.97 -8.75 -14.44
N ARG A 160 8.86 -9.73 -14.68
CA ARG A 160 9.20 -10.78 -13.71
C ARG A 160 9.85 -10.27 -12.42
N CYS A 161 10.33 -9.01 -12.43
CA CYS A 161 10.96 -8.40 -11.25
C CYS A 161 9.97 -7.62 -10.37
N LEU A 162 8.70 -7.53 -10.76
CA LEU A 162 7.61 -6.97 -9.94
C LEU A 162 6.68 -8.10 -9.49
N ILE A 163 6.46 -8.19 -8.20
CA ILE A 163 5.53 -9.14 -7.57
C ILE A 163 4.44 -8.31 -6.88
N CYS A 164 3.20 -8.51 -7.32
CA CYS A 164 2.04 -7.87 -6.71
C CYS A 164 1.45 -8.81 -5.66
N GLU A 165 1.39 -8.37 -4.41
CA GLU A 165 0.83 -9.13 -3.31
C GLU A 165 -0.57 -8.60 -2.95
N LEU A 166 -1.53 -9.51 -2.82
CA LEU A 166 -2.88 -9.19 -2.38
C LEU A 166 -3.03 -9.56 -0.91
N THR A 167 -3.52 -8.63 -0.09
CA THR A 167 -3.79 -8.92 1.31
C THR A 167 -5.01 -9.85 1.45
N GLU A 168 -5.03 -10.73 2.45
CA GLU A 168 -6.13 -11.68 2.69
C GLU A 168 -7.49 -11.00 2.81
N THR A 169 -7.54 -9.87 3.50
CA THR A 169 -8.75 -9.04 3.65
C THR A 169 -9.28 -8.56 2.30
N SER A 170 -8.40 -8.38 1.33
CA SER A 170 -8.75 -7.98 -0.04
C SER A 170 -9.43 -9.09 -0.83
N LEU A 171 -9.16 -10.35 -0.51
CA LEU A 171 -9.74 -11.51 -1.21
C LEU A 171 -11.16 -11.81 -0.73
N ILE A 172 -11.44 -11.69 0.59
CA ILE A 172 -12.72 -12.08 1.19
C ILE A 172 -13.87 -11.21 0.67
N ASN A 173 -13.65 -9.92 0.48
CA ASN A 173 -14.68 -8.98 0.03
C ASN A 173 -15.06 -9.10 -1.47
N ASN A 174 -14.26 -9.78 -2.28
CA ASN A 174 -14.52 -9.93 -3.72
C ASN A 174 -15.13 -11.28 -4.10
N PHE A 175 -15.11 -12.30 -3.22
CA PHE A 175 -15.74 -13.60 -3.51
C PHE A 175 -17.28 -13.58 -3.44
N GLU A 176 -17.90 -12.57 -2.87
CA GLU A 176 -19.38 -12.44 -2.84
C GLU A 176 -19.95 -11.75 -4.09
N THR A 177 -19.10 -11.25 -5.00
CA THR A 177 -19.52 -10.49 -6.19
C THR A 177 -19.07 -11.09 -7.53
N ALA A 178 -18.51 -12.32 -7.54
CA ALA A 178 -18.08 -13.01 -8.75
C ALA A 178 -19.07 -14.09 -9.21
#